data_9f713bca3f8798f69d2ada6a98e1d96b
#
_entry.id   9f713bca3f8798f69d2ada6a98e1d96b
#
_cell.length_a   1.000
_cell.length_b   1.000
_cell.length_c   1.000
_cell.angle_alpha   90.00
_cell.angle_beta   90.00
_cell.angle_gamma   90.00
#
_symmetry.space_group_name_H-M   'P 1'
#
loop_
_entity.id
_entity.type
_entity.pdbx_description
1 polymer ?
#
loop_
_entity_poly.entity_id
_entity_poly.type
_entity_poly.pdbx_seq_one_letter_code
_entity_poly.pdbx_strand_id
1 'polypeptide(L)'
;MDLCPWRQVNVAFPDWATAEQTAVSHLGPLMTEAETEGLITAWFFIRKAPCWRVRYLPGRDAAQADAHLRRRLEDLKSKRHIDDVRHLVYEPETHAFGGPEAMQVAHELFHRDSRHVLARAAHPSPALGRRETAILLSAVLMRAAGLDWYEQGDVWAKVAEHRPGKASWPPERKAELSQAMHRLLTADVQAMCDAEDAPLAAYRLWVTAFEEAGQALADLAAQGRLLRGLRAVLAHHVIFHANRAGLTSSDQSAIAALAIHTVFNRFSRDGDRHG
;
A
#
# COMPACT_ATOMS: atom_id res chain seq x y z
N MET A 1 -30.44 3.44 -0.31
CA MET A 1 -29.09 3.04 0.10
C MET A 1 -28.37 2.66 -1.18
N ASP A 2 -27.48 3.51 -1.68
CA ASP A 2 -26.68 3.17 -2.85
C ASP A 2 -25.75 2.05 -2.47
N LEU A 3 -25.95 0.88 -3.07
CA LEU A 3 -25.07 -0.26 -2.87
C LEU A 3 -23.69 0.09 -3.43
N CYS A 4 -22.65 -0.16 -2.66
CA CYS A 4 -21.27 0.03 -3.12
C CYS A 4 -21.08 -0.74 -4.44
N PRO A 5 -20.63 -0.07 -5.52
CA PRO A 5 -20.52 -0.70 -6.83
C PRO A 5 -19.40 -1.77 -6.91
N TRP A 6 -18.48 -1.74 -5.96
CA TRP A 6 -17.39 -2.69 -5.88
C TRP A 6 -17.89 -4.09 -5.47
N ARG A 7 -17.27 -5.10 -6.03
CA ARG A 7 -17.46 -6.51 -5.69
C ARG A 7 -16.26 -7.04 -4.90
N GLN A 8 -16.49 -8.02 -4.05
CA GLN A 8 -15.41 -8.70 -3.31
C GLN A 8 -15.46 -10.20 -3.53
N VAL A 9 -14.30 -10.77 -3.78
CA VAL A 9 -14.07 -12.20 -3.77
C VAL A 9 -12.88 -12.53 -2.87
N ASN A 10 -13.06 -13.48 -1.97
CA ASN A 10 -11.98 -14.02 -1.16
C ASN A 10 -11.41 -15.24 -1.89
N VAL A 11 -10.11 -15.22 -2.14
CA VAL A 11 -9.37 -16.29 -2.83
C VAL A 11 -8.47 -16.95 -1.81
N ALA A 12 -8.73 -18.22 -1.50
CA ALA A 12 -7.86 -19.04 -0.68
C ALA A 12 -6.83 -19.76 -1.55
N PHE A 13 -5.61 -19.87 -1.04
CA PHE A 13 -4.52 -20.56 -1.72
C PHE A 13 -4.20 -21.86 -0.97
N PRO A 14 -3.77 -22.93 -1.66
CA PRO A 14 -3.40 -24.20 -1.03
C PRO A 14 -2.29 -24.03 0.01
N ASP A 15 -1.34 -23.10 -0.26
CA ASP A 15 -0.27 -22.76 0.65
C ASP A 15 -0.07 -21.24 0.67
N TRP A 16 -0.11 -20.66 1.87
CA TRP A 16 0.10 -19.23 2.09
C TRP A 16 1.50 -18.76 1.68
N ALA A 17 2.52 -19.63 1.81
CA ALA A 17 3.89 -19.29 1.45
C ALA A 17 4.06 -19.08 -0.06
N THR A 18 3.30 -19.80 -0.89
CA THR A 18 3.31 -19.72 -2.35
C THR A 18 2.21 -18.84 -2.93
N ALA A 19 1.33 -18.29 -2.09
CA ALA A 19 0.18 -17.49 -2.52
C ALA A 19 0.57 -16.29 -3.40
N GLU A 20 1.68 -15.62 -3.10
CA GLU A 20 2.16 -14.51 -3.91
C GLU A 20 2.58 -14.96 -5.31
N GLN A 21 3.33 -16.05 -5.42
CA GLN A 21 3.75 -16.59 -6.71
C GLN A 21 2.53 -16.99 -7.56
N THR A 22 1.56 -17.63 -6.94
CA THR A 22 0.31 -18.01 -7.61
C THR A 22 -0.48 -16.75 -8.05
N ALA A 23 -0.54 -15.73 -7.21
CA ALA A 23 -1.20 -14.48 -7.56
C ALA A 23 -0.49 -13.77 -8.73
N VAL A 24 0.84 -13.74 -8.76
CA VAL A 24 1.64 -13.18 -9.86
C VAL A 24 1.40 -13.95 -11.15
N SER A 25 1.40 -15.28 -11.11
CA SER A 25 1.31 -16.12 -12.30
C SER A 25 -0.11 -16.25 -12.87
N HIS A 26 -1.15 -16.09 -12.05
CA HIS A 26 -2.51 -16.41 -12.44
C HIS A 26 -3.53 -15.32 -12.12
N LEU A 27 -3.56 -14.81 -10.88
CA LEU A 27 -4.58 -13.86 -10.45
C LEU A 27 -4.36 -12.47 -11.06
N GLY A 28 -3.13 -11.96 -11.03
CA GLY A 28 -2.79 -10.68 -11.64
C GLY A 28 -3.08 -10.62 -13.14
N PRO A 29 -2.59 -11.59 -13.95
CA PRO A 29 -2.93 -11.67 -15.36
C PRO A 29 -4.44 -11.74 -15.63
N LEU A 30 -5.20 -12.54 -14.86
CA LEU A 30 -6.64 -12.64 -14.97
C LEU A 30 -7.32 -11.28 -14.76
N MET A 31 -6.94 -10.56 -13.72
CA MET A 31 -7.54 -9.25 -13.42
C MET A 31 -7.15 -8.20 -14.45
N THR A 32 -5.90 -8.23 -14.95
CA THR A 32 -5.42 -7.31 -16.00
C THR A 32 -6.12 -7.58 -17.34
N GLU A 33 -6.33 -8.85 -17.70
CA GLU A 33 -7.09 -9.24 -18.89
C GLU A 33 -8.53 -8.71 -18.83
N ALA A 34 -9.23 -8.96 -17.71
CA ALA A 34 -10.60 -8.48 -17.50
C ALA A 34 -10.71 -6.95 -17.57
N GLU A 35 -9.69 -6.22 -17.10
CA GLU A 35 -9.61 -4.76 -17.21
C GLU A 35 -9.36 -4.32 -18.65
N THR A 36 -8.45 -4.97 -19.36
CA THR A 36 -8.15 -4.67 -20.78
C THR A 36 -9.36 -4.91 -21.69
N GLU A 37 -10.16 -5.93 -21.39
CA GLU A 37 -11.41 -6.23 -22.10
C GLU A 37 -12.57 -5.30 -21.69
N GLY A 38 -12.36 -4.39 -20.73
CA GLY A 38 -13.37 -3.47 -20.23
C GLY A 38 -14.48 -4.12 -19.40
N LEU A 39 -14.31 -5.38 -19.00
CA LEU A 39 -15.24 -6.09 -18.10
C LEU A 39 -15.23 -5.49 -16.71
N ILE A 40 -14.04 -5.07 -16.23
CA ILE A 40 -13.87 -4.32 -15.00
C ILE A 40 -13.11 -3.02 -15.29
N THR A 41 -13.28 -2.01 -14.46
CA THR A 41 -12.61 -0.70 -14.61
C THR A 41 -11.50 -0.49 -13.61
N ALA A 42 -11.51 -1.21 -12.50
CA ALA A 42 -10.47 -1.17 -11.48
C ALA A 42 -10.50 -2.44 -10.63
N TRP A 43 -9.38 -2.75 -10.00
CA TRP A 43 -9.29 -3.85 -9.06
C TRP A 43 -8.15 -3.64 -8.07
N PHE A 44 -8.26 -4.24 -6.90
CA PHE A 44 -7.19 -4.27 -5.92
C PHE A 44 -7.30 -5.49 -5.00
N PHE A 45 -6.26 -5.76 -4.24
CA PHE A 45 -6.27 -6.84 -3.27
C PHE A 45 -5.71 -6.42 -1.91
N ILE A 46 -6.09 -7.18 -0.90
CA ILE A 46 -5.48 -7.13 0.44
C ILE A 46 -5.11 -8.56 0.84
N ARG A 47 -3.89 -8.76 1.29
CA ARG A 47 -3.43 -10.04 1.85
C ARG A 47 -3.92 -10.14 3.29
N LYS A 48 -4.81 -11.06 3.56
CA LYS A 48 -5.34 -11.31 4.91
C LYS A 48 -5.56 -12.80 5.09
N ALA A 49 -4.60 -13.48 5.74
CA ALA A 49 -4.72 -14.92 6.00
C ALA A 49 -6.09 -15.30 6.53
N PRO A 50 -6.66 -16.43 6.09
CA PRO A 50 -6.09 -17.44 5.21
C PRO A 50 -6.30 -17.16 3.71
N CYS A 51 -6.83 -16.00 3.29
CA CYS A 51 -7.15 -15.71 1.90
C CYS A 51 -6.71 -14.30 1.49
N TRP A 52 -6.57 -14.06 0.18
CA TRP A 52 -6.53 -12.72 -0.36
C TRP A 52 -7.94 -12.23 -0.61
N ARG A 53 -8.22 -10.98 -0.24
CA ARG A 53 -9.46 -10.28 -0.56
C ARG A 53 -9.24 -9.49 -1.83
N VAL A 54 -9.79 -9.97 -2.92
CA VAL A 54 -9.75 -9.30 -4.21
C VAL A 54 -11.03 -8.51 -4.39
N ARG A 55 -10.90 -7.27 -4.79
CA ARG A 55 -12.02 -6.37 -5.03
C ARG A 55 -11.92 -5.82 -6.43
N TYR A 56 -13.05 -5.71 -7.12
CA TYR A 56 -13.10 -5.17 -8.47
C TYR A 56 -14.32 -4.30 -8.66
N LEU A 57 -14.17 -3.33 -9.53
CA LEU A 57 -15.24 -2.44 -9.96
C LEU A 57 -15.71 -2.91 -11.34
N PRO A 58 -16.93 -3.46 -11.46
CA PRO A 58 -17.47 -3.88 -12.75
C PRO A 58 -17.52 -2.73 -13.75
N GLY A 59 -17.37 -3.04 -15.04
CA GLY A 59 -17.62 -2.14 -16.13
C GLY A 59 -19.11 -1.90 -16.34
N ARG A 60 -19.49 -1.65 -17.59
CA ARG A 60 -20.89 -1.31 -17.94
C ARG A 60 -21.87 -2.43 -17.62
N ASP A 61 -21.47 -3.68 -17.83
CA ASP A 61 -22.29 -4.86 -17.55
C ASP A 61 -21.71 -5.64 -16.36
N ALA A 62 -22.25 -5.36 -15.17
CA ALA A 62 -21.82 -6.01 -13.95
C ALA A 62 -22.10 -7.52 -13.95
N ALA A 63 -23.20 -7.97 -14.59
CA ALA A 63 -23.53 -9.38 -14.65
C ALA A 63 -22.53 -10.15 -15.52
N GLN A 64 -22.11 -9.56 -16.64
CA GLN A 64 -21.09 -10.13 -17.52
C GLN A 64 -19.74 -10.20 -16.79
N ALA A 65 -19.33 -9.14 -16.11
CA ALA A 65 -18.10 -9.11 -15.32
C ALA A 65 -18.09 -10.19 -14.24
N ASP A 66 -19.17 -10.28 -13.45
CA ASP A 66 -19.32 -11.27 -12.38
C ASP A 66 -19.29 -12.71 -12.93
N ALA A 67 -19.97 -12.98 -14.05
CA ALA A 67 -19.98 -14.29 -14.69
C ALA A 67 -18.59 -14.68 -15.25
N HIS A 68 -17.90 -13.73 -15.90
CA HIS A 68 -16.56 -13.95 -16.43
C HIS A 68 -15.58 -14.29 -15.29
N LEU A 69 -15.49 -13.43 -14.27
CA LEU A 69 -14.54 -13.64 -13.16
C LEU A 69 -14.86 -14.93 -12.37
N ARG A 70 -16.13 -15.23 -12.16
CA ARG A 70 -16.53 -16.50 -11.52
C ARG A 70 -16.02 -17.70 -12.29
N ARG A 71 -16.27 -17.76 -13.60
CA ARG A 71 -15.81 -18.86 -14.47
C ARG A 71 -14.28 -19.00 -14.44
N ARG A 72 -13.54 -17.88 -14.56
CA ARG A 72 -12.09 -17.89 -14.59
C ARG A 72 -11.48 -18.32 -13.24
N LEU A 73 -12.07 -17.91 -12.12
CA LEU A 73 -11.65 -18.33 -10.79
C LEU A 73 -11.96 -19.81 -10.54
N GLU A 74 -13.11 -20.32 -10.98
CA GLU A 74 -13.42 -21.76 -10.90
C GLU A 74 -12.46 -22.60 -11.77
N ASP A 75 -12.02 -22.08 -12.92
CA ASP A 75 -10.97 -22.74 -13.73
C ASP A 75 -9.64 -22.82 -12.96
N LEU A 76 -9.22 -21.74 -12.28
CA LEU A 76 -8.02 -21.76 -11.43
C LEU A 76 -8.17 -22.77 -10.27
N LYS A 77 -9.37 -22.87 -9.67
CA LYS A 77 -9.66 -23.85 -8.61
C LYS A 77 -9.62 -25.28 -9.15
N SER A 78 -10.20 -25.55 -10.32
CA SER A 78 -10.17 -26.88 -10.93
C SER A 78 -8.75 -27.34 -11.24
N LYS A 79 -7.86 -26.41 -11.60
CA LYS A 79 -6.42 -26.63 -11.83
C LYS A 79 -5.61 -26.65 -10.54
N ARG A 80 -6.21 -26.51 -9.38
CA ARG A 80 -5.57 -26.45 -8.05
C ARG A 80 -4.55 -25.32 -7.87
N HIS A 81 -4.67 -24.25 -8.61
CA HIS A 81 -3.89 -23.03 -8.38
C HIS A 81 -4.42 -22.25 -7.17
N ILE A 82 -5.73 -22.31 -6.95
CA ILE A 82 -6.39 -21.79 -5.76
C ILE A 82 -7.25 -22.88 -5.11
N ASP A 83 -7.47 -22.77 -3.81
CA ASP A 83 -8.16 -23.77 -3.01
C ASP A 83 -9.67 -23.51 -2.90
N ASP A 84 -10.04 -22.25 -2.65
CA ASP A 84 -11.45 -21.86 -2.51
C ASP A 84 -11.68 -20.43 -2.99
N VAL A 85 -12.93 -20.16 -3.38
CA VAL A 85 -13.40 -18.84 -3.85
C VAL A 85 -14.72 -18.53 -3.18
N ARG A 86 -14.80 -17.38 -2.46
CA ARG A 86 -16.03 -16.92 -1.80
C ARG A 86 -16.38 -15.50 -2.21
N HIS A 87 -17.54 -15.34 -2.82
CA HIS A 87 -18.09 -14.03 -3.15
C HIS A 87 -18.75 -13.42 -1.90
N LEU A 88 -18.39 -12.17 -1.60
CA LEU A 88 -18.84 -11.46 -0.41
C LEU A 88 -19.26 -10.04 -0.78
N VAL A 89 -20.03 -9.40 0.09
CA VAL A 89 -20.29 -7.97 -0.01
C VAL A 89 -19.02 -7.22 0.43
N TYR A 90 -18.63 -6.22 -0.35
CA TYR A 90 -17.57 -5.31 0.04
C TYR A 90 -18.16 -4.14 0.83
N GLU A 91 -17.65 -3.94 2.02
CA GLU A 91 -17.92 -2.78 2.87
C GLU A 91 -16.64 -1.96 2.97
N PRO A 92 -16.56 -0.78 2.29
CA PRO A 92 -15.37 0.06 2.35
C PRO A 92 -15.20 0.68 3.74
N GLU A 93 -13.97 0.77 4.19
CA GLU A 93 -13.60 1.39 5.46
C GLU A 93 -13.67 2.93 5.38
N THR A 94 -14.79 3.47 4.89
CA THR A 94 -14.99 4.88 4.51
C THR A 94 -14.62 5.85 5.63
N HIS A 95 -15.01 5.56 6.88
CA HIS A 95 -14.65 6.39 8.03
C HIS A 95 -13.14 6.41 8.29
N ALA A 96 -12.49 5.26 8.20
CA ALA A 96 -11.05 5.14 8.44
C ALA A 96 -10.24 5.94 7.41
N PHE A 97 -10.73 6.00 6.17
CA PHE A 97 -10.10 6.74 5.06
C PHE A 97 -10.56 8.19 4.94
N GLY A 98 -11.36 8.71 5.88
CA GLY A 98 -11.67 10.14 5.95
C GLY A 98 -12.93 10.59 5.19
N GLY A 99 -13.82 9.66 4.88
CA GLY A 99 -15.10 9.97 4.24
C GLY A 99 -15.22 9.44 2.81
N PRO A 100 -16.39 9.61 2.16
CA PRO A 100 -16.67 9.01 0.85
C PRO A 100 -15.70 9.44 -0.25
N GLU A 101 -15.33 10.73 -0.29
CA GLU A 101 -14.45 11.28 -1.31
C GLU A 101 -12.99 10.81 -1.12
N ALA A 102 -12.51 10.82 0.11
CA ALA A 102 -11.19 10.29 0.42
C ALA A 102 -11.13 8.76 0.21
N MET A 103 -12.25 8.04 0.35
CA MET A 103 -12.32 6.62 0.00
C MET A 103 -12.20 6.39 -1.52
N GLN A 104 -12.65 7.33 -2.36
CA GLN A 104 -12.40 7.26 -3.81
C GLN A 104 -10.91 7.41 -4.13
N VAL A 105 -10.22 8.38 -3.49
CA VAL A 105 -8.75 8.50 -3.60
C VAL A 105 -8.06 7.22 -3.15
N ALA A 106 -8.53 6.61 -2.05
CA ALA A 106 -7.99 5.36 -1.56
C ALA A 106 -8.17 4.20 -2.57
N HIS A 107 -9.34 4.07 -3.19
CA HIS A 107 -9.60 3.04 -4.19
C HIS A 107 -8.69 3.18 -5.42
N GLU A 108 -8.51 4.41 -5.92
CA GLU A 108 -7.61 4.69 -7.05
C GLU A 108 -6.16 4.32 -6.70
N LEU A 109 -5.68 4.75 -5.54
CA LEU A 109 -4.35 4.37 -5.08
C LEU A 109 -4.24 2.85 -4.90
N PHE A 110 -5.23 2.18 -4.32
CA PHE A 110 -5.20 0.73 -4.11
C PHE A 110 -5.13 -0.05 -5.42
N HIS A 111 -5.85 0.42 -6.43
CA HIS A 111 -5.81 -0.16 -7.77
C HIS A 111 -4.40 -0.08 -8.37
N ARG A 112 -3.85 1.12 -8.47
CA ARG A 112 -2.51 1.35 -9.03
C ARG A 112 -1.43 0.63 -8.21
N ASP A 113 -1.48 0.70 -6.89
CA ASP A 113 -0.55 0.03 -5.98
C ASP A 113 -0.59 -1.50 -6.13
N SER A 114 -1.78 -2.10 -6.27
CA SER A 114 -1.92 -3.55 -6.46
C SER A 114 -1.23 -4.03 -7.73
N ARG A 115 -1.37 -3.30 -8.84
CA ARG A 115 -0.71 -3.61 -10.11
C ARG A 115 0.81 -3.57 -9.97
N HIS A 116 1.33 -2.50 -9.35
CA HIS A 116 2.77 -2.36 -9.15
C HIS A 116 3.36 -3.38 -8.18
N VAL A 117 2.65 -3.71 -7.10
CA VAL A 117 3.07 -4.76 -6.15
C VAL A 117 3.23 -6.10 -6.86
N LEU A 118 2.27 -6.51 -7.70
CA LEU A 118 2.38 -7.77 -8.43
C LEU A 118 3.43 -7.72 -9.54
N ALA A 119 3.52 -6.62 -10.29
CA ALA A 119 4.56 -6.43 -11.31
C ALA A 119 5.96 -6.49 -10.69
N ARG A 120 6.12 -5.88 -9.50
CA ARG A 120 7.38 -5.91 -8.75
C ARG A 120 7.73 -7.30 -8.21
N ALA A 121 6.71 -8.08 -7.80
CA ALA A 121 6.91 -9.46 -7.37
C ALA A 121 7.28 -10.38 -8.56
N ALA A 122 6.73 -10.11 -9.75
CA ALA A 122 7.09 -10.81 -10.98
C ALA A 122 8.53 -10.50 -11.43
N HIS A 123 8.97 -9.26 -11.27
CA HIS A 123 10.28 -8.77 -11.73
C HIS A 123 11.03 -8.10 -10.57
N PRO A 124 11.67 -8.88 -9.68
CA PRO A 124 12.45 -8.36 -8.57
C PRO A 124 13.59 -7.45 -9.06
N SER A 125 13.67 -6.21 -8.52
CA SER A 125 14.76 -5.28 -8.81
C SER A 125 15.80 -5.34 -7.68
N PRO A 126 17.08 -5.27 -7.97
CA PRO A 126 18.11 -5.22 -6.94
C PRO A 126 18.18 -3.88 -6.21
N ALA A 127 17.52 -2.83 -6.76
CA ALA A 127 17.68 -1.46 -6.25
C ALA A 127 17.08 -1.26 -4.86
N LEU A 128 15.89 -1.82 -4.58
CA LEU A 128 15.20 -1.68 -3.31
C LEU A 128 14.53 -2.98 -2.89
N GLY A 129 14.65 -3.32 -1.62
CA GLY A 129 13.86 -4.37 -1.00
C GLY A 129 12.40 -3.93 -0.75
N ARG A 130 11.59 -4.87 -0.32
CA ARG A 130 10.15 -4.66 -0.06
C ARG A 130 9.89 -3.63 1.06
N ARG A 131 10.72 -3.68 2.13
CA ARG A 131 10.62 -2.75 3.26
C ARG A 131 11.02 -1.33 2.85
N GLU A 132 12.14 -1.21 2.14
CA GLU A 132 12.66 0.05 1.64
C GLU A 132 11.67 0.71 0.68
N THR A 133 11.09 -0.05 -0.23
CA THR A 133 10.04 0.42 -1.15
C THR A 133 8.83 0.95 -0.37
N ALA A 134 8.37 0.22 0.64
CA ALA A 134 7.20 0.64 1.43
C ALA A 134 7.48 1.91 2.24
N ILE A 135 8.67 2.06 2.81
CA ILE A 135 9.08 3.27 3.53
C ILE A 135 9.12 4.47 2.57
N LEU A 136 9.78 4.29 1.42
CA LEU A 136 9.96 5.33 0.42
C LEU A 136 8.63 5.84 -0.14
N LEU A 137 7.73 4.93 -0.56
CA LEU A 137 6.40 5.31 -1.07
C LEU A 137 5.53 5.96 0.02
N SER A 138 5.64 5.51 1.28
CA SER A 138 4.97 6.16 2.40
C SER A 138 5.47 7.58 2.62
N ALA A 139 6.79 7.82 2.50
CA ALA A 139 7.37 9.16 2.61
C ALA A 139 6.93 10.06 1.45
N VAL A 140 6.86 9.52 0.22
CA VAL A 140 6.31 10.23 -0.95
C VAL A 140 4.88 10.70 -0.68
N LEU A 141 4.00 9.78 -0.26
CA LEU A 141 2.60 10.09 0.07
C LEU A 141 2.49 11.21 1.11
N MET A 142 3.25 11.10 2.21
CA MET A 142 3.19 12.07 3.30
C MET A 142 3.72 13.45 2.88
N ARG A 143 4.81 13.52 2.11
CA ARG A 143 5.34 14.78 1.58
C ARG A 143 4.39 15.43 0.58
N ALA A 144 3.82 14.66 -0.33
CA ALA A 144 2.82 15.14 -1.28
C ALA A 144 1.54 15.63 -0.59
N ALA A 145 1.22 15.07 0.59
CA ALA A 145 0.15 15.55 1.45
C ALA A 145 0.52 16.82 2.24
N GLY A 146 1.70 17.42 2.02
CA GLY A 146 2.15 18.65 2.64
C GLY A 146 2.64 18.51 4.08
N LEU A 147 2.91 17.29 4.57
CA LEU A 147 3.36 17.07 5.93
C LEU A 147 4.84 17.45 6.10
N ASP A 148 5.13 18.21 7.15
CA ASP A 148 6.49 18.46 7.60
C ASP A 148 7.15 17.21 8.21
N TRP A 149 8.43 17.34 8.58
CA TRP A 149 9.20 16.24 9.13
C TRP A 149 8.58 15.63 10.40
N TYR A 150 8.12 16.46 11.34
CA TYR A 150 7.54 15.99 12.60
C TYR A 150 6.14 15.41 12.40
N GLU A 151 5.35 15.99 11.52
CA GLU A 151 4.04 15.47 11.15
C GLU A 151 4.11 14.09 10.50
N GLN A 152 5.15 13.83 9.69
CA GLN A 152 5.44 12.48 9.20
C GLN A 152 5.75 11.50 10.35
N GLY A 153 6.49 11.96 11.38
CA GLY A 153 6.70 11.20 12.60
C GLY A 153 5.40 10.83 13.32
N ASP A 154 4.45 11.76 13.40
CA ASP A 154 3.12 11.52 13.97
C ASP A 154 2.32 10.47 13.17
N VAL A 155 2.46 10.44 11.83
CA VAL A 155 1.84 9.37 11.02
C VAL A 155 2.41 8.01 11.41
N TRP A 156 3.73 7.90 11.56
CA TRP A 156 4.36 6.66 11.99
C TRP A 156 3.96 6.26 13.42
N ALA A 157 3.75 7.22 14.32
CA ALA A 157 3.23 6.96 15.67
C ALA A 157 1.83 6.33 15.59
N LYS A 158 0.95 6.84 14.73
CA LYS A 158 -0.38 6.26 14.49
C LYS A 158 -0.31 4.87 13.84
N VAL A 159 0.66 4.61 12.97
CA VAL A 159 0.91 3.26 12.46
C VAL A 159 1.29 2.31 13.59
N ALA A 160 2.16 2.74 14.53
CA ALA A 160 2.56 1.95 15.69
C ALA A 160 1.39 1.64 16.64
N GLU A 161 0.46 2.58 16.83
CA GLU A 161 -0.78 2.34 17.59
C GLU A 161 -1.62 1.20 17.00
N HIS A 162 -1.72 1.14 15.67
CA HIS A 162 -2.45 0.08 14.95
C HIS A 162 -1.65 -1.21 14.76
N ARG A 163 -0.35 -1.19 14.99
CA ARG A 163 0.58 -2.31 14.85
C ARG A 163 1.45 -2.42 16.09
N PRO A 164 0.84 -2.72 17.25
CA PRO A 164 1.61 -2.83 18.48
C PRO A 164 2.64 -3.97 18.36
N GLY A 165 3.85 -3.71 18.83
CA GLY A 165 4.93 -4.69 18.84
C GLY A 165 6.14 -4.13 19.59
N LYS A 166 7.04 -5.04 19.94
CA LYS A 166 8.29 -4.70 20.61
C LYS A 166 9.45 -4.89 19.62
N ALA A 167 9.86 -3.81 18.96
CA ALA A 167 11.11 -3.82 18.21
C ALA A 167 12.25 -3.36 19.11
N SER A 168 13.30 -4.14 19.18
CA SER A 168 14.50 -3.81 19.95
C SER A 168 15.74 -4.13 19.12
N TRP A 169 16.71 -3.23 19.15
CA TRP A 169 17.99 -3.38 18.46
C TRP A 169 19.13 -3.02 19.39
N PRO A 170 20.30 -3.66 19.27
CA PRO A 170 21.52 -3.17 19.91
C PRO A 170 21.79 -1.71 19.50
N PRO A 171 22.39 -0.87 20.37
CA PRO A 171 22.56 0.57 20.12
C PRO A 171 23.26 0.86 18.78
N GLU A 172 24.34 0.15 18.47
CA GLU A 172 25.10 0.32 17.21
C GLU A 172 24.23 0.02 15.99
N ARG A 173 23.54 -1.12 15.99
CA ARG A 173 22.63 -1.51 14.92
C ARG A 173 21.47 -0.53 14.76
N LYS A 174 20.95 0.00 15.87
CA LYS A 174 19.89 1.00 15.85
C LYS A 174 20.36 2.30 15.19
N ALA A 175 21.60 2.73 15.45
CA ALA A 175 22.18 3.91 14.82
C ALA A 175 22.30 3.75 13.28
N GLU A 176 22.84 2.62 12.82
CA GLU A 176 22.92 2.29 11.38
C GLU A 176 21.55 2.28 10.70
N LEU A 177 20.57 1.60 11.32
CA LEU A 177 19.21 1.51 10.80
C LEU A 177 18.54 2.89 10.77
N SER A 178 18.77 3.74 11.78
CA SER A 178 18.23 5.11 11.80
C SER A 178 18.82 5.98 10.70
N GLN A 179 20.11 5.82 10.38
CA GLN A 179 20.71 6.51 9.23
C GLN A 179 20.11 6.04 7.91
N ALA A 180 19.92 4.72 7.74
CA ALA A 180 19.27 4.17 6.54
C ALA A 180 17.81 4.66 6.42
N MET A 181 17.06 4.63 7.53
CA MET A 181 15.69 5.15 7.60
C MET A 181 15.64 6.63 7.21
N HIS A 182 16.55 7.45 7.76
CA HIS A 182 16.60 8.87 7.40
C HIS A 182 16.82 9.09 5.91
N ARG A 183 17.76 8.34 5.28
CA ARG A 183 18.00 8.43 3.84
C ARG A 183 16.73 8.11 3.03
N LEU A 184 15.97 7.09 3.43
CA LEU A 184 14.72 6.73 2.76
C LEU A 184 13.63 7.80 2.94
N LEU A 185 13.47 8.33 4.18
CA LEU A 185 12.47 9.34 4.49
C LEU A 185 12.75 10.70 3.82
N THR A 186 14.02 11.00 3.49
CA THR A 186 14.45 12.28 2.88
C THR A 186 14.87 12.15 1.42
N ALA A 187 14.79 10.96 0.82
CA ALA A 187 15.20 10.73 -0.57
C ALA A 187 14.44 11.63 -1.54
N ASP A 188 15.13 12.23 -2.48
CA ASP A 188 14.53 12.86 -3.66
C ASP A 188 14.17 11.77 -4.68
N VAL A 189 12.97 11.24 -4.52
CA VAL A 189 12.50 10.09 -5.30
C VAL A 189 12.27 10.46 -6.75
N GLN A 190 11.85 11.70 -7.04
CA GLN A 190 11.67 12.18 -8.41
C GLN A 190 13.01 12.18 -9.15
N ALA A 191 14.04 12.78 -8.59
CA ALA A 191 15.37 12.75 -9.18
C ALA A 191 15.89 11.30 -9.38
N MET A 192 15.55 10.38 -8.46
CA MET A 192 15.90 8.96 -8.57
C MET A 192 15.10 8.22 -9.65
N CYS A 193 13.98 8.76 -10.12
CA CYS A 193 13.18 8.21 -11.21
C CYS A 193 13.47 8.84 -12.58
N ASP A 194 13.92 10.09 -12.63
CA ASP A 194 13.93 10.91 -13.84
C ASP A 194 15.28 10.98 -14.56
N ALA A 195 16.38 10.64 -13.90
CA ALA A 195 17.70 10.59 -14.53
C ALA A 195 17.75 9.52 -15.65
N GLU A 196 18.62 9.69 -16.64
CA GLU A 196 18.72 8.84 -17.84
C GLU A 196 18.99 7.36 -17.49
N ASP A 197 19.83 7.10 -16.46
CA ASP A 197 20.10 5.77 -15.90
C ASP A 197 19.54 5.65 -14.47
N ALA A 198 18.34 6.19 -14.23
CA ALA A 198 17.77 6.28 -12.91
C ALA A 198 17.56 4.89 -12.27
N PRO A 199 18.07 4.68 -11.05
CA PRO A 199 17.96 3.39 -10.37
C PRO A 199 16.52 3.00 -10.07
N LEU A 200 15.60 3.97 -10.05
CA LEU A 200 14.18 3.80 -9.79
C LEU A 200 13.28 4.18 -10.99
N ALA A 201 13.80 4.24 -12.23
CA ALA A 201 12.99 4.56 -13.40
C ALA A 201 11.74 3.68 -13.53
N ALA A 202 11.84 2.38 -13.22
CA ALA A 202 10.72 1.43 -13.22
C ALA A 202 9.66 1.72 -12.13
N TYR A 203 9.96 2.55 -11.15
CA TYR A 203 9.05 2.94 -10.07
C TYR A 203 8.29 4.23 -10.37
N ARG A 204 8.62 4.97 -11.42
CA ARG A 204 8.06 6.30 -11.74
C ARG A 204 6.53 6.34 -11.61
N LEU A 205 5.82 5.47 -12.33
CA LEU A 205 4.35 5.43 -12.30
C LEU A 205 3.79 5.05 -10.91
N TRP A 206 4.54 4.25 -10.16
CA TRP A 206 4.16 3.90 -8.80
C TRP A 206 4.34 5.08 -7.84
N VAL A 207 5.45 5.79 -7.94
CA VAL A 207 5.73 7.04 -7.21
C VAL A 207 4.65 8.07 -7.51
N THR A 208 4.36 8.33 -8.79
CA THR A 208 3.30 9.25 -9.23
C THR A 208 1.94 8.90 -8.61
N ALA A 209 1.60 7.61 -8.49
CA ALA A 209 0.34 7.19 -7.86
C ALA A 209 0.24 7.63 -6.39
N PHE A 210 1.34 7.55 -5.65
CA PHE A 210 1.39 7.96 -4.25
C PHE A 210 1.42 9.48 -4.09
N GLU A 211 2.07 10.20 -5.00
CA GLU A 211 2.08 11.67 -5.03
C GLU A 211 0.68 12.23 -5.29
N GLU A 212 0.02 11.77 -6.34
CA GLU A 212 -1.33 12.20 -6.69
C GLU A 212 -2.32 11.92 -5.55
N ALA A 213 -2.21 10.76 -4.90
CA ALA A 213 -3.05 10.42 -3.76
C ALA A 213 -2.77 11.35 -2.55
N GLY A 214 -1.50 11.65 -2.26
CA GLY A 214 -1.11 12.58 -1.20
C GLY A 214 -1.67 13.97 -1.44
N GLN A 215 -1.49 14.50 -2.65
CA GLN A 215 -2.00 15.82 -3.04
C GLN A 215 -3.53 15.88 -2.96
N ALA A 216 -4.24 14.87 -3.49
CA ALA A 216 -5.70 14.82 -3.42
C ALA A 216 -6.23 14.80 -1.98
N LEU A 217 -5.56 14.10 -1.07
CA LEU A 217 -5.92 14.08 0.35
C LEU A 217 -5.65 15.44 1.03
N ALA A 218 -4.56 16.14 0.67
CA ALA A 218 -4.26 17.47 1.14
C ALA A 218 -5.33 18.47 0.67
N ASP A 219 -5.75 18.40 -0.58
CA ASP A 219 -6.79 19.25 -1.16
C ASP A 219 -8.13 19.05 -0.46
N LEU A 220 -8.53 17.80 -0.19
CA LEU A 220 -9.73 17.50 0.59
C LEU A 220 -9.64 18.04 2.02
N ALA A 221 -8.47 17.95 2.66
CA ALA A 221 -8.26 18.49 3.99
C ALA A 221 -8.36 20.03 3.99
N ALA A 222 -7.71 20.71 3.04
CA ALA A 222 -7.73 22.15 2.89
C ALA A 222 -9.16 22.70 2.62
N GLN A 223 -9.98 21.92 1.91
CA GLN A 223 -11.39 22.24 1.62
C GLN A 223 -12.36 21.89 2.76
N GLY A 224 -11.87 21.32 3.87
CA GLY A 224 -12.73 20.89 4.99
C GLY A 224 -13.61 19.67 4.67
N ARG A 225 -13.28 18.91 3.62
CA ARG A 225 -14.03 17.75 3.12
C ARG A 225 -13.53 16.42 3.67
N LEU A 226 -12.38 16.43 4.36
CA LEU A 226 -11.86 15.25 5.03
C LEU A 226 -12.53 15.07 6.39
N LEU A 227 -13.25 13.98 6.59
CA LEU A 227 -14.06 13.73 7.80
C LEU A 227 -13.24 13.14 8.96
N ARG A 228 -11.93 13.03 8.80
CA ARG A 228 -10.99 12.55 9.80
C ARG A 228 -9.64 13.25 9.61
N GLY A 229 -8.88 13.44 10.69
CA GLY A 229 -7.57 14.11 10.61
C GLY A 229 -6.64 13.48 9.60
N LEU A 230 -5.98 14.30 8.76
CA LEU A 230 -5.15 13.88 7.63
C LEU A 230 -4.08 12.85 8.04
N ARG A 231 -3.35 13.07 9.16
CA ARG A 231 -2.35 12.12 9.65
C ARG A 231 -2.93 10.74 9.99
N ALA A 232 -4.16 10.68 10.50
CA ALA A 232 -4.83 9.41 10.79
C ALA A 232 -5.26 8.68 9.50
N VAL A 233 -5.67 9.41 8.47
CA VAL A 233 -5.99 8.87 7.13
C VAL A 233 -4.73 8.33 6.48
N LEU A 234 -3.64 9.10 6.46
CA LEU A 234 -2.36 8.68 5.88
C LEU A 234 -1.80 7.43 6.56
N ALA A 235 -1.94 7.29 7.89
CA ALA A 235 -1.53 6.08 8.60
C ALA A 235 -2.27 4.83 8.09
N HIS A 236 -3.55 4.95 7.74
CA HIS A 236 -4.30 3.84 7.13
C HIS A 236 -3.80 3.50 5.72
N HIS A 237 -3.45 4.51 4.92
CA HIS A 237 -2.82 4.26 3.61
C HIS A 237 -1.49 3.53 3.73
N VAL A 238 -0.62 3.94 4.67
CA VAL A 238 0.66 3.25 4.97
C VAL A 238 0.42 1.78 5.33
N ILE A 239 -0.52 1.52 6.24
CA ILE A 239 -0.86 0.15 6.68
C ILE A 239 -1.40 -0.69 5.51
N PHE A 240 -2.28 -0.12 4.69
CA PHE A 240 -2.89 -0.85 3.57
C PHE A 240 -1.90 -1.13 2.45
N HIS A 241 -0.98 -0.20 2.17
CA HIS A 241 0.15 -0.44 1.29
C HIS A 241 1.05 -1.56 1.82
N ALA A 242 1.48 -1.48 3.07
CA ALA A 242 2.31 -2.49 3.72
C ALA A 242 1.67 -3.89 3.68
N ASN A 243 0.35 -3.98 3.91
CA ASN A 243 -0.40 -5.24 3.78
C ASN A 243 -0.39 -5.78 2.35
N ARG A 244 -0.58 -4.93 1.31
CA ARG A 244 -0.47 -5.34 -0.10
C ARG A 244 0.94 -5.78 -0.44
N ALA A 245 1.94 -5.04 0.01
CA ALA A 245 3.34 -5.39 -0.16
C ALA A 245 3.74 -6.67 0.58
N GLY A 246 2.89 -7.24 1.44
CA GLY A 246 3.14 -8.48 2.17
C GLY A 246 4.06 -8.32 3.38
N LEU A 247 4.16 -7.10 3.93
CA LEU A 247 4.85 -6.87 5.19
C LEU A 247 4.02 -7.39 6.35
N THR A 248 4.65 -8.18 7.22
CA THR A 248 4.00 -8.70 8.41
C THR A 248 3.66 -7.59 9.42
N SER A 249 2.77 -7.85 10.36
CA SER A 249 2.49 -6.90 11.46
C SER A 249 3.76 -6.56 12.25
N SER A 250 4.65 -7.53 12.43
CA SER A 250 5.95 -7.33 13.08
C SER A 250 6.87 -6.42 12.27
N ASP A 251 6.93 -6.59 10.93
CA ASP A 251 7.69 -5.68 10.06
C ASP A 251 7.17 -4.26 10.14
N GLN A 252 5.84 -4.09 10.06
CA GLN A 252 5.19 -2.78 10.14
C GLN A 252 5.46 -2.10 11.48
N SER A 253 5.37 -2.85 12.59
CA SER A 253 5.71 -2.36 13.93
C SER A 253 7.17 -1.92 14.04
N ALA A 254 8.10 -2.73 13.52
CA ALA A 254 9.53 -2.43 13.55
C ALA A 254 9.87 -1.17 12.72
N ILE A 255 9.30 -1.06 11.51
CA ILE A 255 9.46 0.11 10.64
C ILE A 255 8.93 1.37 11.34
N ALA A 256 7.74 1.31 11.91
CA ALA A 256 7.13 2.45 12.59
C ALA A 256 7.96 2.89 13.81
N ALA A 257 8.39 1.96 14.65
CA ALA A 257 9.24 2.25 15.81
C ALA A 257 10.57 2.90 15.41
N LEU A 258 11.19 2.43 14.32
CA LEU A 258 12.43 3.00 13.81
C LEU A 258 12.22 4.39 13.20
N ALA A 259 11.14 4.60 12.45
CA ALA A 259 10.79 5.89 11.86
C ALA A 259 10.53 6.94 12.96
N ILE A 260 9.75 6.61 13.99
CA ILE A 260 9.51 7.47 15.16
C ILE A 260 10.84 7.85 15.82
N HIS A 261 11.69 6.86 16.08
CA HIS A 261 12.99 7.12 16.67
C HIS A 261 13.85 8.04 15.79
N THR A 262 13.86 7.82 14.49
CA THR A 262 14.64 8.62 13.54
C THR A 262 14.15 10.06 13.47
N VAL A 263 12.86 10.28 13.51
CA VAL A 263 12.26 11.63 13.43
C VAL A 263 12.48 12.41 14.71
N PHE A 264 12.21 11.83 15.88
CA PHE A 264 12.11 12.57 17.13
C PHE A 264 13.40 12.56 17.96
N ASN A 265 14.35 11.62 17.78
CA ASN A 265 15.55 11.53 18.61
C ASN A 265 16.83 12.04 17.94
N ARG A 266 16.76 12.56 16.72
CA ARG A 266 17.95 13.05 16.00
C ARG A 266 18.52 14.36 16.58
N PHE A 267 17.67 15.20 17.14
CA PHE A 267 18.05 16.52 17.68
C PHE A 267 18.55 16.49 19.12
N SER A 268 18.37 15.39 19.87
CA SER A 268 18.93 15.28 21.23
C SER A 268 20.47 15.17 21.24
N ARG A 269 21.14 14.97 20.11
CA ARG A 269 22.59 14.83 20.01
C ARG A 269 23.33 16.11 19.58
N ASP A 270 22.67 17.06 18.94
CA ASP A 270 23.30 18.32 18.51
C ASP A 270 23.20 19.42 19.58
N GLY A 271 22.33 19.29 20.58
CA GLY A 271 22.20 20.22 21.71
C GLY A 271 23.32 20.10 22.77
N ASP A 272 23.96 18.95 22.87
CA ASP A 272 25.01 18.68 23.89
C ASP A 272 26.45 19.05 23.44
N ARG A 273 26.63 19.61 22.25
CA ARG A 273 27.96 20.00 21.74
C ARG A 273 28.29 21.50 21.89
N HIS A 274 27.40 22.28 22.50
CA HIS A 274 27.60 23.70 22.75
C HIS A 274 27.27 24.04 24.22
N GLY A 275 27.86 23.32 25.16
CA GLY A 275 27.93 23.62 26.58
C GLY A 275 29.37 23.62 27.04
#